data_2c3e632142cfc921deee56ea3990020a
#
_entry.id   2c3e632142cfc921deee56ea3990020a
#
_cell.length_a   1.000
_cell.length_b   1.000
_cell.length_c   1.000
_cell.angle_alpha   90.00
_cell.angle_beta   90.00
_cell.angle_gamma   90.00
#
_symmetry.space_group_name_H-M   'P 1'
#
loop_
_entity.id
_entity.type
_entity.pdbx_description
1 polymer ?
#
loop_
_entity_poly.entity_id
_entity_poly.type
_entity_poly.pdbx_seq_one_letter_code
_entity_poly.pdbx_strand_id
1 'polypeptide(L)'
;MITRRQTAIQAILLAGVIPVAFAHNAICDCYDNGDDTITCEGGFSDGGTAVGVPMRVLDSSGRVLIEGVMSEQSDFTFAKPEVDFRVEFEGGEGHVVQIDSRDIEE
;
A
#
# COMPACT_ATOMS: atom_id res chain seq x y z
N MET A 1 -34.04 45.10 -14.29
CA MET A 1 -33.72 44.52 -14.09
C MET A 1 -33.00 43.96 -13.79
N ILE A 2 -32.58 43.56 -13.56
CA ILE A 2 -31.86 43.03 -13.27
C ILE A 2 -31.70 42.13 -12.71
N THR A 3 -31.62 41.88 -12.39
CA THR A 3 -31.55 41.01 -11.79
C THR A 3 -31.10 40.06 -12.04
N ARG A 4 -30.88 39.73 -12.47
CA ARG A 4 -30.43 38.78 -12.73
C ARG A 4 -29.33 38.51 -12.39
N ARG A 5 -28.70 38.88 -12.14
CA ARG A 5 -27.62 38.70 -11.98
C ARG A 5 -27.27 37.88 -11.01
N GLN A 6 -27.56 37.70 -10.18
CA GLN A 6 -27.25 36.99 -9.23
C GLN A 6 -27.03 35.69 -9.46
N THR A 7 -27.47 35.21 -10.29
CA THR A 7 -27.35 33.90 -10.58
C THR A 7 -25.99 33.48 -10.74
N ALA A 8 -25.21 34.20 -11.24
CA ALA A 8 -23.92 33.78 -11.55
C ALA A 8 -23.22 33.30 -10.37
N ILE A 9 -23.48 33.81 -9.32
CA ILE A 9 -22.85 33.44 -8.23
C ILE A 9 -22.77 32.08 -7.80
N GLN A 10 -23.76 31.43 -7.86
CA GLN A 10 -23.70 30.15 -7.41
C GLN A 10 -22.78 29.32 -8.05
N ALA A 11 -22.53 29.49 -9.18
CA ALA A 11 -21.68 28.64 -9.91
C ALA A 11 -20.38 28.53 -9.22
N ILE A 12 -19.93 29.52 -8.69
CA ILE A 12 -18.71 29.49 -8.10
C ILE A 12 -18.57 28.59 -7.00
N LEU A 13 -19.50 28.51 -6.23
CA LEU A 13 -19.42 27.66 -5.21
C LEU A 13 -19.05 26.33 -5.50
N LEU A 14 -19.55 25.83 -6.48
CA LEU A 14 -19.27 24.53 -6.82
C LEU A 14 -17.88 24.29 -6.97
N ALA A 15 -17.24 25.13 -7.58
CA ALA A 15 -15.91 24.90 -7.87
C ALA A 15 -15.14 24.70 -6.61
N GLY A 16 -15.55 25.27 -5.61
CA GLY A 16 -14.76 25.17 -4.47
C GLY A 16 -14.88 23.87 -3.77
N VAL A 17 -15.72 23.09 -4.25
CA VAL A 17 -15.91 21.89 -3.58
C VAL A 17 -15.18 20.80 -4.16
N ILE A 18 -13.96 20.90 -4.30
CA ILE A 18 -13.26 19.86 -4.87
C ILE A 18 -13.04 18.83 -3.88
N PRO A 19 -13.41 17.67 -4.15
CA PRO A 19 -13.23 16.62 -3.24
C PRO A 19 -11.78 16.40 -3.13
N VAL A 20 -11.32 16.45 -2.02
CA VAL A 20 -9.98 16.16 -1.80
C VAL A 20 -9.86 14.73 -1.92
N ALA A 21 -9.14 14.39 -2.86
CA ALA A 21 -8.88 13.02 -3.03
C ALA A 21 -7.94 12.68 -1.93
N PHE A 22 -8.39 12.01 -0.99
CA PHE A 22 -7.52 11.55 0.01
C PHE A 22 -6.79 10.40 -0.54
N ALA A 23 -5.65 10.64 -1.03
CA ALA A 23 -4.86 9.56 -1.46
C ALA A 23 -4.33 8.94 -0.22
N HIS A 24 -4.84 7.83 0.18
CA HIS A 24 -4.19 7.06 1.19
C HIS A 24 -3.16 6.23 0.46
N ASN A 25 -1.92 6.35 0.83
CA ASN A 25 -0.85 5.59 0.22
C ASN A 25 -0.66 4.28 0.94
N ALA A 26 -0.35 3.25 0.18
CA ALA A 26 -0.01 1.97 0.76
C ALA A 26 1.41 2.07 1.32
N ILE A 27 1.61 1.52 2.50
CA ILE A 27 2.88 1.54 3.17
C ILE A 27 3.23 0.13 3.58
N CYS A 28 4.42 -0.31 3.28
CA CYS A 28 4.87 -1.62 3.69
C CYS A 28 6.38 -1.58 3.90
N ASP A 29 6.82 -2.01 5.05
CA ASP A 29 8.24 -2.10 5.37
C ASP A 29 8.53 -3.51 5.80
N CYS A 30 9.66 -4.04 5.38
CA CYS A 30 10.07 -5.38 5.74
C CYS A 30 11.42 -5.34 6.42
N TYR A 31 11.66 -6.25 7.34
CA TYR A 31 12.94 -6.33 8.00
C TYR A 31 13.32 -7.80 8.26
N ASP A 32 14.61 -8.03 8.31
CA ASP A 32 15.17 -9.36 8.52
C ASP A 32 15.23 -9.59 10.02
N ASN A 33 14.65 -10.66 10.50
CA ASN A 33 14.61 -10.93 11.93
C ASN A 33 15.88 -11.55 12.48
N GLY A 34 16.81 -11.91 11.59
CA GLY A 34 18.07 -12.48 12.04
C GLY A 34 17.99 -13.98 12.34
N ASP A 35 16.85 -14.61 12.07
CA ASP A 35 16.65 -16.03 12.36
C ASP A 35 16.13 -16.75 11.11
N ASP A 36 16.49 -16.25 9.95
CA ASP A 36 16.07 -16.79 8.65
C ASP A 36 14.58 -16.55 8.39
N THR A 37 13.99 -15.54 9.01
CA THR A 37 12.65 -15.10 8.66
C THR A 37 12.64 -13.60 8.38
N ILE A 38 11.66 -13.19 7.62
CA ILE A 38 11.44 -11.78 7.27
C ILE A 38 10.05 -11.42 7.78
N THR A 39 9.90 -10.25 8.37
CA THR A 39 8.58 -9.74 8.75
C THR A 39 8.32 -8.44 7.99
N CYS A 40 7.14 -8.32 7.43
CA CYS A 40 6.69 -7.10 6.78
C CYS A 40 5.52 -6.53 7.56
N GLU A 41 5.49 -5.23 7.72
CA GLU A 41 4.40 -4.55 8.41
C GLU A 41 3.77 -3.60 7.42
N GLY A 42 2.46 -3.57 7.37
CA GLY A 42 1.76 -2.78 6.37
C GLY A 42 0.69 -1.90 6.94
N GLY A 43 0.24 -0.98 6.14
CA GLY A 43 -0.81 -0.06 6.50
C GLY A 43 -1.04 0.95 5.40
N PHE A 44 -1.83 1.95 5.71
CA PHE A 44 -2.13 3.01 4.76
C PHE A 44 -1.95 4.36 5.43
N SER A 45 -1.60 5.36 4.66
CA SER A 45 -1.26 6.67 5.21
C SER A 45 -2.43 7.36 5.91
N ASP A 46 -3.64 6.91 5.67
CA ASP A 46 -4.81 7.47 6.35
C ASP A 46 -5.07 6.77 7.68
N GLY A 47 -4.19 5.87 8.09
CA GLY A 47 -4.37 5.13 9.34
C GLY A 47 -5.08 3.81 9.16
N GLY A 48 -5.45 3.46 7.94
CA GLY A 48 -6.12 2.19 7.69
C GLY A 48 -5.20 1.03 7.94
N THR A 49 -5.75 -0.11 8.37
CA THR A 49 -4.96 -1.30 8.63
C THR A 49 -4.75 -2.08 7.35
N ALA A 50 -3.77 -2.96 7.36
CA ALA A 50 -3.51 -3.81 6.22
C ALA A 50 -4.00 -5.24 6.43
N VAL A 51 -4.91 -5.45 7.37
CA VAL A 51 -5.43 -6.78 7.65
C VAL A 51 -6.01 -7.40 6.38
N GLY A 52 -5.58 -8.61 6.07
CA GLY A 52 -6.09 -9.31 4.90
C GLY A 52 -5.51 -8.89 3.56
N VAL A 53 -4.61 -7.95 3.53
CA VAL A 53 -4.03 -7.51 2.26
C VAL A 53 -3.16 -8.63 1.69
N PRO A 54 -3.32 -8.98 0.42
CA PRO A 54 -2.52 -10.04 -0.18
C PRO A 54 -1.03 -9.72 -0.23
N MET A 55 -0.23 -10.71 0.05
CA MET A 55 1.21 -10.61 0.02
C MET A 55 1.77 -11.68 -0.89
N ARG A 56 2.78 -11.35 -1.68
CA ARG A 56 3.47 -12.33 -2.51
C ARG A 56 4.97 -12.10 -2.42
N VAL A 57 5.71 -13.16 -2.47
CA VAL A 57 7.17 -13.11 -2.55
C VAL A 57 7.54 -13.81 -3.84
N LEU A 58 8.25 -13.11 -4.72
CA LEU A 58 8.57 -13.62 -6.03
C LEU A 58 10.07 -13.66 -6.24
N ASP A 59 10.54 -14.58 -7.05
CA ASP A 59 11.97 -14.64 -7.40
C ASP A 59 12.25 -13.66 -8.56
N SER A 60 13.49 -13.60 -8.99
CA SER A 60 13.88 -12.63 -10.01
C SER A 60 13.27 -12.93 -11.38
N SER A 61 12.72 -14.11 -11.58
CA SER A 61 12.04 -14.41 -12.84
C SER A 61 10.55 -14.11 -12.75
N GLY A 62 10.08 -13.69 -11.60
CA GLY A 62 8.66 -13.39 -11.41
C GLY A 62 7.84 -14.58 -10.93
N ARG A 63 8.51 -15.69 -10.60
CA ARG A 63 7.77 -16.85 -10.10
C ARG A 63 7.42 -16.63 -8.65
N VAL A 64 6.18 -16.93 -8.28
CA VAL A 64 5.73 -16.75 -6.92
C VAL A 64 6.30 -17.85 -6.05
N LEU A 65 7.02 -17.47 -5.02
CA LEU A 65 7.63 -18.42 -4.08
C LEU A 65 6.72 -18.60 -2.85
N ILE A 66 6.09 -17.54 -2.41
CA ILE A 66 5.27 -17.55 -1.19
C ILE A 66 4.08 -16.64 -1.42
N GLU A 67 2.91 -17.07 -0.96
CA GLU A 67 1.72 -16.24 -1.01
C GLU A 67 1.02 -16.29 0.33
N GLY A 68 0.36 -15.22 0.70
CA GLY A 68 -0.43 -15.17 1.92
C GLY A 68 -1.14 -13.85 2.05
N VAL A 69 -1.59 -13.54 3.23
CA VAL A 69 -2.26 -12.27 3.51
C VAL A 69 -1.73 -11.72 4.82
N MET A 70 -1.79 -10.43 4.98
CA MET A 70 -1.41 -9.80 6.24
C MET A 70 -2.32 -10.26 7.37
N SER A 71 -1.76 -10.46 8.52
CA SER A 71 -2.47 -10.95 9.71
C SER A 71 -3.35 -9.86 10.30
N GLU A 72 -4.03 -10.21 11.38
CA GLU A 72 -4.87 -9.25 12.08
C GLU A 72 -4.04 -8.16 12.77
N GLN A 73 -2.73 -8.33 12.84
CA GLN A 73 -1.84 -7.31 13.35
C GLN A 73 -1.21 -6.50 12.20
N SER A 74 -1.70 -6.69 10.98
CA SER A 74 -1.19 -6.01 9.79
C SER A 74 0.27 -6.34 9.51
N ASP A 75 0.65 -7.59 9.75
CA ASP A 75 2.02 -8.03 9.47
C ASP A 75 1.99 -9.38 8.74
N PHE A 76 3.14 -9.74 8.20
CA PHE A 76 3.28 -10.99 7.46
C PHE A 76 4.73 -11.46 7.64
N THR A 77 4.90 -12.66 8.18
CA THR A 77 6.23 -13.21 8.40
C THR A 77 6.40 -14.45 7.53
N PHE A 78 7.52 -14.56 6.88
CA PHE A 78 7.78 -15.70 6.00
C PHE A 78 9.24 -16.15 6.11
N ALA A 79 9.49 -17.40 5.70
CA ALA A 79 10.85 -17.92 5.70
C ALA A 79 11.65 -17.20 4.62
N LYS A 80 12.84 -16.75 4.98
CA LYS A 80 13.67 -16.00 4.06
C LYS A 80 14.11 -16.90 2.91
N PRO A 81 13.78 -16.56 1.67
CA PRO A 81 14.24 -17.35 0.53
C PRO A 81 15.76 -17.32 0.42
N GLU A 82 16.32 -18.38 -0.15
CA GLU A 82 17.77 -18.44 -0.33
C GLU A 82 18.20 -17.86 -1.67
N VAL A 83 17.29 -17.21 -2.37
CA VAL A 83 17.59 -16.56 -3.64
C VAL A 83 17.13 -15.12 -3.54
N ASP A 84 17.56 -14.29 -4.47
CA ASP A 84 17.07 -12.91 -4.52
C ASP A 84 15.58 -12.93 -4.73
N PHE A 85 14.87 -12.05 -4.08
CA PHE A 85 13.42 -12.01 -4.13
C PHE A 85 12.91 -10.59 -4.01
N ARG A 86 11.64 -10.40 -4.31
CA ARG A 86 11.00 -9.15 -4.00
C ARG A 86 9.66 -9.46 -3.34
N VAL A 87 9.25 -8.60 -2.46
CA VAL A 87 7.99 -8.72 -1.76
C VAL A 87 6.99 -7.79 -2.43
N GLU A 88 5.76 -8.25 -2.64
CA GLU A 88 4.71 -7.40 -3.16
C GLU A 88 3.58 -7.33 -2.15
N PHE A 89 3.23 -6.12 -1.75
CA PHE A 89 2.11 -5.84 -0.88
C PHE A 89 1.03 -5.30 -1.82
N GLU A 90 -0.08 -6.00 -1.94
CA GLU A 90 -1.10 -5.64 -2.91
C GLU A 90 -2.27 -4.95 -2.23
N GLY A 91 -2.10 -3.70 -1.95
CA GLY A 91 -3.08 -2.91 -1.24
C GLY A 91 -4.24 -2.40 -2.06
N GLY A 92 -4.41 -2.96 -3.26
CA GLY A 92 -5.51 -2.56 -4.12
C GLY A 92 -5.00 -1.86 -5.36
N GLU A 93 -5.91 -1.53 -6.26
CA GLU A 93 -5.54 -0.93 -7.51
C GLU A 93 -4.78 0.36 -7.28
N GLY A 94 -3.61 0.48 -7.83
CA GLY A 94 -2.79 1.67 -7.64
C GLY A 94 -2.08 1.73 -6.30
N HIS A 95 -2.16 0.68 -5.49
CA HIS A 95 -1.57 0.68 -4.16
C HIS A 95 -0.67 -0.53 -3.94
N VAL A 96 0.13 -0.86 -4.92
CA VAL A 96 1.06 -1.98 -4.80
C VAL A 96 2.42 -1.45 -4.38
N VAL A 97 2.99 -2.04 -3.34
CA VAL A 97 4.33 -1.70 -2.89
C VAL A 97 5.23 -2.88 -3.16
N GLN A 98 6.37 -2.64 -3.77
CA GLN A 98 7.35 -3.69 -4.04
C GLN A 98 8.61 -3.39 -3.26
N ILE A 99 9.16 -4.40 -2.61
CA ILE A 99 10.38 -4.25 -1.82
C ILE A 99 11.37 -5.30 -2.28
N ASP A 100 12.52 -4.85 -2.75
CA ASP A 100 13.57 -5.74 -3.22
C ASP A 100 14.32 -6.31 -2.02
N SER A 101 14.69 -7.58 -2.08
CA SER A 101 15.39 -8.23 -0.98
C SER A 101 16.69 -7.52 -0.62
N ARG A 102 17.29 -6.83 -1.57
CA ARG A 102 18.54 -6.13 -1.29
C ARG A 102 18.34 -4.91 -0.38
N ASP A 103 17.11 -4.46 -0.24
CA ASP A 103 16.78 -3.30 0.57
C ASP A 103 16.25 -3.70 1.95
N ILE A 104 16.19 -4.99 2.25
CA ILE A 104 15.69 -5.45 3.54
C ILE A 104 16.85 -5.66 4.49
N GLU A 105 16.79 -4.99 5.62
CA GLU A 105 17.86 -5.04 6.60
C GLU A 105 17.36 -5.54 7.94
N GLU A 106 18.28 -5.89 8.79
CA GLU A 106 17.92 -6.30 10.14
C GLU A 106 17.52 -5.16 11.01
#